data_22b98f84f0f4917d9fa4cd474b6b2bfa
#
_entry.id   22b98f84f0f4917d9fa4cd474b6b2bfa
#
_cell.length_a   1.000
_cell.length_b   1.000
_cell.length_c   1.000
_cell.angle_alpha   90.00
_cell.angle_beta   90.00
_cell.angle_gamma   90.00
#
_symmetry.space_group_name_H-M   'P 1'
#
loop_
_entity.id
_entity.type
_entity.pdbx_description
1 polymer ?
#
loop_
_entity_poly.entity_id
_entity_poly.type
_entity_poly.pdbx_seq_one_letter_code
_entity_poly.pdbx_strand_id
1 'polypeptide(L)'
;MKEILCSQITDTIKELCIEANKILPDDLVCRIKNGYENEENDLPKSVMSDLLNNLDCAKELNIPICQDTGMAVIFAEIGQDVHIIGGDFEDAVNEGVRQGYVEGLLRKSIVKDPLDRANTNDNTPAVIHTRIVTGENIKITVAPKGFGSENMSRIKMFTPSATKKDIMDFVVETVKISGGNPCPPIVLGVGIGGDFEYCAYLSKKALCRDTNERNSNPFYMEMEKELLEQVNKTNIGPQGFGGNTTALAINIETAPTHIAGLPVAVNVGCHVTRHASATL
;
A
#
# COMPACT_ATOMS: atom_id res chain seq x y z
N MET A 1 -21.74 21.36 -12.95
CA MET A 1 -21.39 19.93 -12.73
C MET A 1 -20.47 19.51 -13.84
N LYS A 2 -19.29 19.03 -13.53
CA LYS A 2 -18.33 18.52 -14.53
C LYS A 2 -18.71 17.10 -14.93
N GLU A 3 -18.85 16.85 -16.23
CA GLU A 3 -19.11 15.51 -16.73
C GLU A 3 -17.79 14.76 -16.95
N ILE A 4 -17.72 13.54 -16.44
CA ILE A 4 -16.58 12.63 -16.64
C ILE A 4 -17.13 11.32 -17.22
N LEU A 5 -16.57 10.92 -18.37
CA LEU A 5 -16.98 9.69 -19.05
C LEU A 5 -16.40 8.44 -18.36
N CYS A 6 -17.19 7.38 -18.27
CA CYS A 6 -16.71 6.06 -17.83
C CYS A 6 -15.48 5.59 -18.62
N SER A 7 -15.41 5.89 -19.93
CA SER A 7 -14.23 5.57 -20.75
C SER A 7 -12.95 6.26 -20.28
N GLN A 8 -13.04 7.52 -19.82
CA GLN A 8 -11.87 8.23 -19.25
C GLN A 8 -11.41 7.56 -17.96
N ILE A 9 -12.35 7.10 -17.11
CA ILE A 9 -12.03 6.37 -15.87
C ILE A 9 -11.34 5.04 -16.23
N THR A 10 -11.87 4.30 -17.18
CA THR A 10 -11.30 3.04 -17.69
C THR A 10 -9.88 3.23 -18.19
N ASP A 11 -9.64 4.20 -19.06
CA ASP A 11 -8.32 4.46 -19.65
C ASP A 11 -7.31 4.88 -18.55
N THR A 12 -7.73 5.77 -17.64
CA THR A 12 -6.89 6.21 -16.52
C THR A 12 -6.49 5.04 -15.63
N ILE A 13 -7.43 4.18 -15.24
CA ILE A 13 -7.14 3.03 -14.37
C ILE A 13 -6.23 2.02 -15.08
N LYS A 14 -6.45 1.78 -16.37
CA LYS A 14 -5.56 0.94 -17.17
C LYS A 14 -4.12 1.43 -17.11
N GLU A 15 -3.91 2.71 -17.39
CA GLU A 15 -2.56 3.32 -17.35
C GLU A 15 -1.94 3.24 -15.96
N LEU A 16 -2.69 3.60 -14.90
CA LEU A 16 -2.23 3.55 -13.53
C LEU A 16 -1.88 2.12 -13.05
N CYS A 17 -2.62 1.09 -13.50
CA CYS A 17 -2.28 -0.31 -13.21
C CYS A 17 -0.92 -0.69 -13.79
N ILE A 18 -0.64 -0.27 -15.02
CA ILE A 18 0.63 -0.55 -15.71
C ILE A 18 1.76 0.24 -15.06
N GLU A 19 1.58 1.53 -14.87
CA GLU A 19 2.56 2.44 -14.26
C GLU A 19 2.98 1.98 -12.88
N ALA A 20 2.00 1.78 -11.97
CA ALA A 20 2.27 1.37 -10.60
C ALA A 20 3.05 0.05 -10.50
N ASN A 21 2.92 -0.86 -11.47
CA ASN A 21 3.63 -2.13 -11.47
C ASN A 21 5.04 -2.06 -12.08
N LYS A 22 5.35 -1.02 -12.85
CA LYS A 22 6.64 -0.86 -13.54
C LYS A 22 7.55 0.20 -12.94
N ILE A 23 6.96 1.19 -12.26
CA ILE A 23 7.67 2.34 -11.69
C ILE A 23 7.37 2.43 -10.20
N LEU A 24 8.41 2.37 -9.39
CA LEU A 24 8.27 2.60 -7.95
C LEU A 24 8.28 4.12 -7.69
N PRO A 25 7.43 4.65 -6.79
CA PRO A 25 7.47 6.06 -6.39
C PRO A 25 8.86 6.51 -5.95
N ASP A 26 9.27 7.72 -6.35
CA ASP A 26 10.62 8.25 -6.15
C ASP A 26 11.02 8.35 -4.66
N ASP A 27 10.06 8.64 -3.79
CA ASP A 27 10.26 8.68 -2.35
C ASP A 27 10.70 7.32 -1.80
N LEU A 28 10.08 6.23 -2.27
CA LEU A 28 10.46 4.86 -1.89
C LEU A 28 11.82 4.46 -2.47
N VAL A 29 12.11 4.82 -3.71
CA VAL A 29 13.45 4.61 -4.30
C VAL A 29 14.52 5.31 -3.46
N CYS A 30 14.25 6.54 -3.04
CA CYS A 30 15.14 7.30 -2.15
C CYS A 30 15.33 6.59 -0.80
N ARG A 31 14.25 6.05 -0.20
CA ARG A 31 14.34 5.28 1.05
C ARG A 31 15.17 4.01 0.91
N ILE A 32 15.06 3.29 -0.20
CA ILE A 32 15.87 2.09 -0.47
C ILE A 32 17.34 2.49 -0.64
N LYS A 33 17.66 3.58 -1.36
CA LYS A 33 19.03 4.11 -1.49
C LYS A 33 19.63 4.49 -0.15
N ASN A 34 18.88 5.24 0.67
CA ASN A 34 19.34 5.59 2.01
C ASN A 34 19.57 4.34 2.89
N GLY A 35 18.71 3.33 2.78
CA GLY A 35 18.91 2.06 3.45
C GLY A 35 20.18 1.35 3.01
N TYR A 36 20.48 1.32 1.71
CA TYR A 36 21.72 0.78 1.17
C TYR A 36 22.98 1.51 1.69
N GLU A 37 22.93 2.83 1.74
CA GLU A 37 24.06 3.66 2.23
C GLU A 37 24.33 3.44 3.72
N ASN A 38 23.29 3.25 4.52
CA ASN A 38 23.35 3.07 5.96
C ASN A 38 23.57 1.61 6.39
N GLU A 39 23.59 0.65 5.45
CA GLU A 39 23.80 -0.76 5.78
C GLU A 39 25.31 -1.04 5.93
N GLU A 40 25.68 -1.55 7.10
CA GLU A 40 27.07 -1.80 7.46
C GLU A 40 27.55 -3.21 7.15
N ASN A 41 26.63 -4.17 7.11
CA ASN A 41 26.93 -5.58 6.89
C ASN A 41 26.90 -5.94 5.38
N ASP A 42 27.84 -6.70 4.92
CA ASP A 42 28.05 -7.04 3.50
C ASP A 42 26.82 -7.72 2.87
N LEU A 43 26.24 -8.73 3.55
CA LEU A 43 25.11 -9.48 2.99
C LEU A 43 23.84 -8.62 2.86
N PRO A 44 23.33 -7.96 3.92
CA PRO A 44 22.19 -7.06 3.77
C PRO A 44 22.43 -5.93 2.78
N LYS A 45 23.65 -5.40 2.72
CA LYS A 45 24.04 -4.36 1.76
C LYS A 45 23.98 -4.87 0.31
N SER A 46 24.47 -6.08 0.05
CA SER A 46 24.36 -6.73 -1.26
C SER A 46 22.89 -6.92 -1.65
N VAL A 47 22.05 -7.37 -0.73
CA VAL A 47 20.60 -7.50 -0.97
C VAL A 47 19.97 -6.16 -1.33
N MET A 48 20.29 -5.07 -0.61
CA MET A 48 19.79 -3.73 -0.96
C MET A 48 20.27 -3.26 -2.34
N SER A 49 21.52 -3.58 -2.71
CA SER A 49 22.05 -3.34 -4.07
C SER A 49 21.24 -4.08 -5.12
N ASP A 50 20.92 -5.35 -4.89
CA ASP A 50 20.10 -6.14 -5.82
C ASP A 50 18.69 -5.58 -5.98
N LEU A 51 18.09 -5.07 -4.90
CA LEU A 51 16.79 -4.39 -5.00
C LEU A 51 16.85 -3.14 -5.88
N LEU A 52 17.90 -2.33 -5.75
CA LEU A 52 18.10 -1.14 -6.62
C LEU A 52 18.34 -1.54 -8.07
N ASN A 53 19.22 -2.51 -8.31
CA ASN A 53 19.50 -3.03 -9.65
C ASN A 53 18.24 -3.59 -10.31
N ASN A 54 17.36 -4.24 -9.54
CA ASN A 54 16.08 -4.73 -10.05
C ASN A 54 15.16 -3.60 -10.51
N LEU A 55 15.13 -2.47 -9.80
CA LEU A 55 14.33 -1.30 -10.21
C LEU A 55 14.84 -0.72 -11.54
N ASP A 56 16.16 -0.59 -11.69
CA ASP A 56 16.77 -0.10 -12.91
C ASP A 56 16.51 -1.06 -14.09
N CYS A 57 16.68 -2.36 -13.88
CA CYS A 57 16.39 -3.41 -14.85
C CYS A 57 14.92 -3.42 -15.30
N ALA A 58 14.00 -3.31 -14.35
CA ALA A 58 12.57 -3.26 -14.64
C ALA A 58 12.20 -2.05 -15.51
N LYS A 59 12.81 -0.90 -15.22
CA LYS A 59 12.62 0.33 -15.99
C LYS A 59 13.19 0.23 -17.39
N GLU A 60 14.43 -0.25 -17.53
CA GLU A 60 15.10 -0.41 -18.83
C GLU A 60 14.39 -1.40 -19.75
N LEU A 61 13.95 -2.53 -19.20
CA LEU A 61 13.27 -3.58 -19.94
C LEU A 61 11.76 -3.34 -20.08
N ASN A 62 11.23 -2.31 -19.44
CA ASN A 62 9.79 -2.00 -19.40
C ASN A 62 8.93 -3.18 -18.90
N ILE A 63 9.38 -3.88 -17.87
CA ILE A 63 8.72 -5.03 -17.27
C ILE A 63 8.28 -4.73 -15.81
N PRO A 64 7.36 -5.52 -15.22
CA PRO A 64 6.98 -5.37 -13.82
C PRO A 64 8.16 -5.55 -12.87
N ILE A 65 8.20 -4.73 -11.81
CA ILE A 65 9.24 -4.76 -10.77
C ILE A 65 9.25 -6.10 -10.01
N CYS A 66 8.09 -6.75 -9.89
CA CYS A 66 7.91 -8.00 -9.14
C CYS A 66 6.97 -8.94 -9.89
N GLN A 67 7.17 -10.26 -9.73
CA GLN A 67 6.27 -11.27 -10.28
C GLN A 67 4.87 -11.24 -9.63
N ASP A 68 4.73 -10.79 -8.38
CA ASP A 68 3.44 -10.54 -7.75
C ASP A 68 3.00 -9.11 -8.06
N THR A 69 2.24 -8.94 -9.13
CA THR A 69 1.67 -7.65 -9.53
C THR A 69 0.39 -7.30 -8.76
N GLY A 70 -0.01 -8.16 -7.83
CA GLY A 70 -0.97 -7.91 -6.77
C GLY A 70 -2.44 -7.89 -7.20
N MET A 71 -3.29 -7.68 -6.19
CA MET A 71 -4.70 -7.32 -6.35
C MET A 71 -4.79 -5.80 -6.52
N ALA A 72 -5.59 -5.33 -7.48
CA ALA A 72 -5.82 -3.89 -7.63
C ALA A 72 -6.68 -3.36 -6.49
N VAL A 73 -6.15 -2.42 -5.70
CA VAL A 73 -6.90 -1.64 -4.71
C VAL A 73 -7.03 -0.22 -5.27
N ILE A 74 -8.26 0.25 -5.37
CA ILE A 74 -8.59 1.54 -5.96
C ILE A 74 -9.14 2.45 -4.87
N PHE A 75 -8.52 3.62 -4.69
CA PHE A 75 -9.07 4.70 -3.90
C PHE A 75 -9.59 5.77 -4.85
N ALA A 76 -10.91 6.00 -4.86
CA ALA A 76 -11.57 7.00 -5.69
C ALA A 76 -12.15 8.11 -4.79
N GLU A 77 -11.59 9.31 -4.88
CA GLU A 77 -12.13 10.52 -4.26
C GLU A 77 -12.91 11.29 -5.31
N ILE A 78 -14.24 11.19 -5.26
CA ILE A 78 -15.15 11.75 -6.26
C ILE A 78 -15.67 13.10 -5.76
N GLY A 79 -15.40 14.17 -6.50
CA GLY A 79 -15.96 15.48 -6.22
C GLY A 79 -17.49 15.47 -6.29
N GLN A 80 -18.17 16.09 -5.31
CA GLN A 80 -19.63 16.06 -5.27
C GLN A 80 -20.30 16.81 -6.44
N ASP A 81 -19.56 17.66 -7.16
CA ASP A 81 -20.01 18.37 -8.36
C ASP A 81 -19.65 17.61 -9.68
N VAL A 82 -19.23 16.37 -9.58
CA VAL A 82 -18.97 15.46 -10.71
C VAL A 82 -20.25 14.71 -11.07
N HIS A 83 -20.49 14.59 -12.37
CA HIS A 83 -21.48 13.68 -12.95
C HIS A 83 -20.77 12.64 -13.82
N ILE A 84 -20.76 11.39 -13.36
CA ILE A 84 -20.20 10.28 -14.13
C ILE A 84 -21.25 9.83 -15.14
N ILE A 85 -20.85 9.78 -16.42
CA ILE A 85 -21.75 9.45 -17.54
C ILE A 85 -21.15 8.36 -18.45
N GLY A 86 -22.02 7.72 -19.23
CA GLY A 86 -21.62 6.74 -20.25
C GLY A 86 -21.44 5.32 -19.73
N GLY A 87 -21.93 5.02 -18.52
CA GLY A 87 -21.91 3.67 -17.95
C GLY A 87 -21.96 3.64 -16.44
N ASP A 88 -21.70 2.46 -15.88
CA ASP A 88 -21.55 2.24 -14.44
C ASP A 88 -20.10 2.49 -14.00
N PHE A 89 -19.93 3.09 -12.83
CA PHE A 89 -18.59 3.45 -12.30
C PHE A 89 -17.76 2.22 -11.94
N GLU A 90 -18.36 1.23 -11.26
CA GLU A 90 -17.63 0.03 -10.85
C GLU A 90 -17.27 -0.85 -12.07
N ASP A 91 -18.15 -0.91 -13.07
CA ASP A 91 -17.86 -1.59 -14.34
C ASP A 91 -16.70 -0.91 -15.07
N ALA A 92 -16.67 0.44 -15.11
CA ALA A 92 -15.58 1.19 -15.73
C ALA A 92 -14.24 0.97 -15.00
N VAL A 93 -14.26 0.90 -13.67
CA VAL A 93 -13.07 0.58 -12.85
C VAL A 93 -12.57 -0.83 -13.16
N ASN A 94 -13.44 -1.82 -13.12
CA ASN A 94 -13.06 -3.22 -13.37
C ASN A 94 -12.59 -3.43 -14.81
N GLU A 95 -13.20 -2.76 -15.79
CA GLU A 95 -12.75 -2.79 -17.18
C GLU A 95 -11.33 -2.21 -17.33
N GLY A 96 -11.03 -1.09 -16.63
CA GLY A 96 -9.70 -0.51 -16.62
C GLY A 96 -8.65 -1.46 -16.01
N VAL A 97 -8.99 -2.13 -14.90
CA VAL A 97 -8.14 -3.16 -14.29
C VAL A 97 -7.92 -4.33 -15.24
N ARG A 98 -9.00 -4.85 -15.87
CA ARG A 98 -8.92 -5.95 -16.83
C ARG A 98 -7.96 -5.61 -17.98
N GLN A 99 -8.15 -4.43 -18.60
CA GLN A 99 -7.27 -3.98 -19.69
C GLN A 99 -5.83 -3.79 -19.20
N GLY A 100 -5.62 -3.11 -18.08
CA GLY A 100 -4.30 -2.86 -17.52
C GLY A 100 -3.51 -4.13 -17.22
N TYR A 101 -4.16 -5.16 -16.65
CA TYR A 101 -3.49 -6.43 -16.36
C TYR A 101 -3.26 -7.31 -17.59
N VAL A 102 -4.13 -7.23 -18.59
CA VAL A 102 -3.95 -7.98 -19.85
C VAL A 102 -2.90 -7.33 -20.73
N GLU A 103 -3.04 -6.02 -21.03
CA GLU A 103 -2.14 -5.29 -21.93
C GLU A 103 -0.77 -5.03 -21.30
N GLY A 104 -0.73 -4.79 -19.98
CA GLY A 104 0.51 -4.64 -19.20
C GLY A 104 1.27 -5.94 -18.97
N LEU A 105 0.75 -7.09 -19.43
CA LEU A 105 1.31 -8.43 -19.21
C LEU A 105 1.54 -8.72 -17.72
N LEU A 106 0.62 -8.24 -16.87
CA LEU A 106 0.67 -8.41 -15.44
C LEU A 106 0.08 -9.76 -15.01
N ARG A 107 0.50 -10.26 -13.83
CA ARG A 107 0.04 -11.54 -13.32
C ARG A 107 -1.42 -11.45 -12.87
N LYS A 108 -2.25 -12.37 -13.36
CA LYS A 108 -3.67 -12.50 -13.01
C LYS A 108 -3.80 -13.37 -11.76
N SER A 109 -4.00 -12.74 -10.60
CA SER A 109 -3.92 -13.40 -9.29
C SER A 109 -5.28 -13.56 -8.59
N ILE A 110 -6.37 -13.06 -9.19
CA ILE A 110 -7.70 -13.09 -8.56
C ILE A 110 -8.40 -14.41 -8.82
N VAL A 111 -8.99 -14.96 -7.78
CA VAL A 111 -9.84 -16.16 -7.83
C VAL A 111 -11.30 -15.78 -7.60
N LYS A 112 -12.22 -16.47 -8.30
CA LYS A 112 -13.66 -16.19 -8.27
C LYS A 112 -14.30 -16.48 -6.92
N ASP A 113 -13.78 -17.49 -6.24
CA ASP A 113 -14.24 -17.91 -4.95
C ASP A 113 -13.04 -18.25 -4.05
N PRO A 114 -13.02 -17.84 -2.77
CA PRO A 114 -11.88 -18.03 -1.89
C PRO A 114 -11.58 -19.50 -1.55
N LEU A 115 -12.55 -20.40 -1.69
CA LEU A 115 -12.40 -21.83 -1.40
C LEU A 115 -12.25 -22.66 -2.68
N ASP A 116 -13.07 -22.44 -3.71
CA ASP A 116 -12.97 -23.11 -5.02
C ASP A 116 -11.76 -22.65 -5.85
N ARG A 117 -11.31 -21.43 -5.67
CA ARG A 117 -10.06 -20.88 -6.19
C ARG A 117 -9.87 -20.90 -7.71
N ALA A 118 -10.95 -20.97 -8.48
CA ALA A 118 -10.89 -20.82 -9.92
C ALA A 118 -10.47 -19.38 -10.31
N ASN A 119 -9.43 -19.22 -11.12
CA ASN A 119 -8.91 -17.92 -11.52
C ASN A 119 -9.94 -17.15 -12.38
N THR A 120 -10.01 -15.83 -12.23
CA THR A 120 -10.88 -14.96 -13.05
C THR A 120 -10.34 -14.76 -14.45
N ASN A 121 -9.03 -14.93 -14.64
CA ASN A 121 -8.25 -14.76 -15.88
C ASN A 121 -8.09 -13.31 -16.37
N ASP A 122 -8.51 -12.33 -15.59
CA ASP A 122 -8.42 -10.90 -15.94
C ASP A 122 -8.03 -10.00 -14.75
N ASN A 123 -7.80 -10.58 -13.57
CA ASN A 123 -7.47 -9.92 -12.32
C ASN A 123 -8.56 -9.02 -11.75
N THR A 124 -9.82 -9.24 -12.13
CA THR A 124 -10.99 -8.58 -11.54
C THR A 124 -11.75 -9.51 -10.59
N PRO A 125 -12.57 -8.98 -9.67
CA PRO A 125 -12.81 -7.56 -9.45
C PRO A 125 -11.68 -6.89 -8.66
N ALA A 126 -11.60 -5.56 -8.78
CA ALA A 126 -10.78 -4.72 -7.90
C ALA A 126 -11.44 -4.58 -6.51
N VAL A 127 -10.63 -4.23 -5.51
CA VAL A 127 -11.15 -3.70 -4.23
C VAL A 127 -11.30 -2.19 -4.38
N ILE A 128 -12.52 -1.69 -4.35
CA ILE A 128 -12.84 -0.29 -4.63
C ILE A 128 -13.27 0.41 -3.33
N HIS A 129 -12.58 1.50 -3.00
CA HIS A 129 -12.90 2.40 -1.91
C HIS A 129 -13.29 3.76 -2.47
N THR A 130 -14.56 4.12 -2.36
CA THR A 130 -15.10 5.38 -2.87
C THR A 130 -15.40 6.34 -1.73
N ARG A 131 -15.00 7.61 -1.89
CA ARG A 131 -15.36 8.71 -1.00
C ARG A 131 -15.84 9.91 -1.81
N ILE A 132 -16.94 10.50 -1.37
CA ILE A 132 -17.39 11.78 -1.92
C ILE A 132 -16.68 12.91 -1.16
N VAL A 133 -16.08 13.83 -1.92
CA VAL A 133 -15.33 14.98 -1.41
C VAL A 133 -15.86 16.27 -2.04
N THR A 134 -15.48 17.42 -1.51
CA THR A 134 -15.81 18.70 -2.14
C THR A 134 -15.05 18.89 -3.45
N GLY A 135 -15.67 19.52 -4.44
CA GLY A 135 -15.02 19.86 -5.72
C GLY A 135 -15.62 19.13 -6.92
N GLU A 136 -14.94 19.29 -8.06
CA GLU A 136 -15.41 18.88 -9.38
C GLU A 136 -14.45 17.93 -10.12
N ASN A 137 -13.52 17.28 -9.39
CA ASN A 137 -12.56 16.34 -9.95
C ASN A 137 -12.73 14.96 -9.33
N ILE A 138 -12.26 13.94 -10.03
CA ILE A 138 -12.08 12.60 -9.49
C ILE A 138 -10.59 12.35 -9.34
N LYS A 139 -10.10 12.14 -8.10
CA LYS A 139 -8.76 11.64 -7.87
C LYS A 139 -8.81 10.12 -7.71
N ILE A 140 -8.07 9.42 -8.54
CA ILE A 140 -7.96 7.96 -8.54
C ILE A 140 -6.54 7.60 -8.13
N THR A 141 -6.41 6.72 -7.14
CA THR A 141 -5.14 6.08 -6.78
C THR A 141 -5.29 4.58 -6.97
N VAL A 142 -4.42 4.00 -7.77
CA VAL A 142 -4.30 2.54 -7.96
C VAL A 142 -3.11 2.06 -7.13
N ALA A 143 -3.38 1.16 -6.20
CA ALA A 143 -2.37 0.57 -5.31
C ALA A 143 -2.38 -0.96 -5.43
N PRO A 144 -1.61 -1.54 -6.35
CA PRO A 144 -1.52 -2.99 -6.49
C PRO A 144 -0.93 -3.61 -5.22
N LYS A 145 -1.68 -4.47 -4.55
CA LYS A 145 -1.29 -5.07 -3.27
C LYS A 145 -0.90 -6.52 -3.39
N GLY A 146 0.39 -6.80 -3.22
CA GLY A 146 0.93 -8.16 -3.20
C GLY A 146 0.54 -8.92 -1.92
N PHE A 147 0.24 -10.21 -2.06
CA PHE A 147 -0.32 -10.99 -0.95
C PHE A 147 0.73 -11.62 -0.02
N GLY A 148 1.99 -11.68 -0.40
CA GLY A 148 3.06 -12.05 0.53
C GLY A 148 3.10 -11.13 1.75
N SER A 149 2.98 -9.83 1.53
CA SER A 149 2.90 -8.84 2.60
C SER A 149 1.48 -8.64 3.17
N GLU A 150 0.43 -8.75 2.34
CA GLU A 150 -0.96 -8.62 2.82
C GLU A 150 -1.30 -9.66 3.87
N ASN A 151 -0.86 -10.92 3.69
CA ASN A 151 -1.08 -12.01 4.62
C ASN A 151 -0.44 -11.78 6.01
N MET A 152 0.49 -10.84 6.12
CA MET A 152 1.14 -10.48 7.38
C MET A 152 0.43 -9.35 8.13
N SER A 153 -0.59 -8.75 7.51
CA SER A 153 -1.37 -7.67 8.12
C SER A 153 -2.22 -8.19 9.28
N ARG A 154 -2.38 -7.35 10.31
CA ARG A 154 -3.11 -7.72 11.54
C ARG A 154 -4.01 -6.58 12.00
N ILE A 155 -5.10 -6.95 12.63
CA ILE A 155 -6.02 -6.03 13.28
C ILE A 155 -6.25 -6.46 14.73
N LYS A 156 -6.38 -5.49 15.63
CA LYS A 156 -6.71 -5.74 17.04
C LYS A 156 -7.68 -4.69 17.56
N MET A 157 -8.73 -5.16 18.23
CA MET A 157 -9.65 -4.31 18.97
C MET A 157 -9.10 -4.14 20.38
N PHE A 158 -8.48 -3.00 20.67
CA PHE A 158 -8.03 -2.67 22.00
C PHE A 158 -9.18 -2.10 22.85
N THR A 159 -9.00 -2.17 24.17
CA THR A 159 -9.86 -1.42 25.10
C THR A 159 -9.35 0.03 25.21
N PRO A 160 -10.22 0.99 25.61
CA PRO A 160 -9.82 2.39 25.79
C PRO A 160 -8.72 2.62 26.82
N SER A 161 -8.43 1.63 27.65
CA SER A 161 -7.34 1.67 28.64
C SER A 161 -5.94 1.38 28.04
N ALA A 162 -5.89 0.95 26.77
CA ALA A 162 -4.61 0.71 26.12
C ALA A 162 -3.83 2.02 25.92
N THR A 163 -2.54 1.93 26.13
CA THR A 163 -1.61 3.06 26.06
C THR A 163 -0.97 3.17 24.68
N LYS A 164 -0.27 4.30 24.41
CA LYS A 164 0.61 4.44 23.23
C LYS A 164 1.55 3.24 23.12
N LYS A 165 2.14 2.81 24.25
CA LYS A 165 3.09 1.70 24.29
C LYS A 165 2.43 0.38 23.83
N ASP A 166 1.21 0.08 24.27
CA ASP A 166 0.51 -1.15 23.89
C ASP A 166 0.26 -1.21 22.37
N ILE A 167 -0.05 -0.07 21.75
CA ILE A 167 -0.22 0.04 20.29
C ILE A 167 1.14 -0.16 19.60
N MET A 168 2.18 0.49 20.07
CA MET A 168 3.53 0.35 19.50
C MET A 168 4.03 -1.08 19.61
N ASP A 169 3.83 -1.73 20.75
CA ASP A 169 4.20 -3.14 20.98
C ASP A 169 3.47 -4.05 19.99
N PHE A 170 2.18 -3.79 19.70
CA PHE A 170 1.40 -4.55 18.72
C PHE A 170 1.95 -4.38 17.28
N VAL A 171 2.37 -3.16 16.90
CA VAL A 171 2.99 -2.91 15.59
C VAL A 171 4.32 -3.67 15.49
N VAL A 172 5.18 -3.55 16.50
CA VAL A 172 6.49 -4.25 16.53
C VAL A 172 6.31 -5.77 16.56
N GLU A 173 5.33 -6.28 17.33
CA GLU A 173 5.00 -7.70 17.36
C GLU A 173 4.54 -8.19 15.98
N THR A 174 3.72 -7.41 15.28
CA THR A 174 3.28 -7.72 13.92
C THR A 174 4.47 -7.90 12.98
N VAL A 175 5.45 -7.01 13.05
CA VAL A 175 6.68 -7.12 12.25
C VAL A 175 7.52 -8.35 12.62
N LYS A 176 7.67 -8.63 13.91
CA LYS A 176 8.42 -9.83 14.37
C LYS A 176 7.78 -11.13 13.90
N ILE A 177 6.44 -11.24 13.97
CA ILE A 177 5.70 -12.40 13.47
C ILE A 177 5.84 -12.52 11.94
N SER A 178 5.85 -11.40 11.23
CA SER A 178 6.01 -11.37 9.78
C SER A 178 7.38 -11.87 9.31
N GLY A 179 8.44 -11.53 10.06
CA GLY A 179 9.81 -11.90 9.72
C GLY A 179 10.19 -11.51 8.29
N GLY A 180 10.77 -12.41 7.54
CA GLY A 180 11.14 -12.23 6.12
C GLY A 180 10.00 -12.40 5.12
N ASN A 181 8.82 -12.92 5.53
CA ASN A 181 7.71 -13.26 4.63
C ASN A 181 7.19 -12.09 3.77
N PRO A 182 7.12 -10.83 4.27
CA PRO A 182 6.67 -9.69 3.48
C PRO A 182 7.74 -9.11 2.55
N CYS A 183 8.88 -9.75 2.37
CA CYS A 183 10.02 -9.25 1.59
C CYS A 183 10.48 -7.86 2.05
N PRO A 184 11.02 -7.72 3.28
CA PRO A 184 11.54 -6.43 3.75
C PRO A 184 12.71 -5.93 2.88
N PRO A 185 13.03 -4.61 2.92
CA PRO A 185 12.51 -3.64 3.88
C PRO A 185 11.05 -3.25 3.62
N ILE A 186 10.22 -3.22 4.66
CA ILE A 186 8.78 -3.02 4.56
C ILE A 186 8.37 -1.56 4.67
N VAL A 187 7.15 -1.26 4.21
CA VAL A 187 6.41 -0.05 4.57
C VAL A 187 5.20 -0.48 5.41
N LEU A 188 4.96 0.19 6.52
CA LEU A 188 3.80 -0.08 7.36
C LEU A 188 2.78 1.05 7.27
N GLY A 189 1.54 0.69 7.00
CA GLY A 189 0.39 1.54 7.21
C GLY A 189 -0.30 1.16 8.52
N VAL A 190 -0.50 2.11 9.41
CA VAL A 190 -1.18 1.91 10.69
C VAL A 190 -2.44 2.76 10.73
N GLY A 191 -3.59 2.12 10.90
CA GLY A 191 -4.87 2.79 11.09
C GLY A 191 -5.31 2.71 12.54
N ILE A 192 -5.60 3.84 13.17
CA ILE A 192 -6.01 3.92 14.58
C ILE A 192 -7.34 4.65 14.68
N GLY A 193 -8.32 4.04 15.32
CA GLY A 193 -9.65 4.62 15.49
C GLY A 193 -10.64 4.22 14.39
N GLY A 194 -11.76 4.94 14.30
CA GLY A 194 -12.92 4.48 13.52
C GLY A 194 -13.60 3.28 14.17
N ASP A 195 -13.88 2.29 13.37
CA ASP A 195 -14.40 0.98 13.77
C ASP A 195 -13.56 -0.15 13.19
N PHE A 196 -14.06 -1.38 13.20
CA PHE A 196 -13.33 -2.56 12.72
C PHE A 196 -12.91 -2.44 11.25
N GLU A 197 -13.78 -2.00 10.37
CA GLU A 197 -13.46 -1.89 8.93
C GLU A 197 -12.69 -0.61 8.61
N TYR A 198 -13.03 0.51 9.27
CA TYR A 198 -12.44 1.80 8.95
C TYR A 198 -10.98 1.90 9.36
N CYS A 199 -10.57 1.31 10.49
CA CYS A 199 -9.14 1.25 10.83
C CYS A 199 -8.34 0.41 9.82
N ALA A 200 -8.92 -0.67 9.27
CA ALA A 200 -8.29 -1.46 8.21
C ALA A 200 -8.16 -0.65 6.91
N TYR A 201 -9.21 0.10 6.52
CA TYR A 201 -9.16 1.05 5.40
C TYR A 201 -8.06 2.10 5.59
N LEU A 202 -8.00 2.74 6.76
CA LEU A 202 -6.98 3.74 7.09
C LEU A 202 -5.57 3.18 6.97
N SER A 203 -5.33 1.99 7.51
CA SER A 203 -4.01 1.35 7.44
C SER A 203 -3.58 1.05 6.00
N LYS A 204 -4.52 0.66 5.13
CA LYS A 204 -4.23 0.42 3.72
C LYS A 204 -4.00 1.71 2.95
N LYS A 205 -4.81 2.75 3.20
CA LYS A 205 -4.62 4.08 2.60
C LYS A 205 -3.28 4.71 3.02
N ALA A 206 -2.85 4.49 4.26
CA ALA A 206 -1.58 4.97 4.79
C ALA A 206 -0.35 4.47 3.99
N LEU A 207 -0.44 3.30 3.34
CA LEU A 207 0.62 2.81 2.46
C LEU A 207 0.82 3.66 1.19
N CYS A 208 -0.18 4.46 0.81
CA CYS A 208 -0.12 5.34 -0.36
C CYS A 208 0.31 6.78 -0.02
N ARG A 209 0.64 7.07 1.23
CA ARG A 209 1.19 8.38 1.62
C ARG A 209 2.68 8.43 1.27
N ASP A 210 3.12 9.55 0.70
CA ASP A 210 4.54 9.82 0.45
C ASP A 210 5.34 9.59 1.74
N THR A 211 6.40 8.81 1.69
CA THR A 211 7.21 8.44 2.85
C THR A 211 8.03 9.62 3.42
N ASN A 212 8.12 10.73 2.69
CA ASN A 212 8.71 11.98 3.17
C ASN A 212 7.70 12.84 3.94
N GLU A 213 6.39 12.60 3.76
CA GLU A 213 5.34 13.26 4.51
C GLU A 213 5.15 12.57 5.85
N ARG A 214 5.15 13.35 6.93
CA ARG A 214 4.85 12.88 8.29
C ARG A 214 3.42 13.23 8.67
N ASN A 215 2.89 12.52 9.65
CA ASN A 215 1.57 12.86 10.19
C ASN A 215 1.53 14.33 10.64
N SER A 216 0.48 15.05 10.27
CA SER A 216 0.30 16.47 10.63
C SER A 216 0.12 16.71 12.13
N ASN A 217 -0.33 15.69 12.88
CA ASN A 217 -0.41 15.73 14.33
C ASN A 217 0.96 15.38 14.92
N PRO A 218 1.60 16.30 15.69
CA PRO A 218 2.94 16.08 16.26
C PRO A 218 3.04 14.82 17.13
N PHE A 219 1.97 14.42 17.79
CA PHE A 219 1.94 13.20 18.61
C PHE A 219 2.14 11.94 17.74
N TYR A 220 1.43 11.85 16.64
CA TYR A 220 1.57 10.71 15.73
C TYR A 220 2.82 10.79 14.87
N MET A 221 3.26 11.99 14.50
CA MET A 221 4.54 12.21 13.83
C MET A 221 5.71 11.64 14.65
N GLU A 222 5.76 11.92 15.96
CA GLU A 222 6.80 11.36 16.84
C GLU A 222 6.62 9.84 17.01
N MET A 223 5.38 9.36 17.10
CA MET A 223 5.10 7.92 17.18
C MET A 223 5.56 7.16 15.91
N GLU A 224 5.39 7.74 14.71
CA GLU A 224 5.92 7.17 13.45
C GLU A 224 7.44 7.01 13.51
N LYS A 225 8.14 8.03 14.01
CA LYS A 225 9.60 8.00 14.16
C LYS A 225 10.06 6.96 15.18
N GLU A 226 9.49 6.98 16.38
CA GLU A 226 9.80 6.01 17.42
C GLU A 226 9.56 4.56 16.97
N LEU A 227 8.44 4.32 16.26
CA LEU A 227 8.11 3.01 15.71
C LEU A 227 9.13 2.56 14.64
N LEU A 228 9.53 3.46 13.74
CA LEU A 228 10.53 3.14 12.72
C LEU A 228 11.85 2.72 13.35
N GLU A 229 12.30 3.43 14.38
CA GLU A 229 13.50 3.09 15.12
C GLU A 229 13.37 1.72 15.82
N GLN A 230 12.21 1.43 16.46
CA GLN A 230 11.99 0.15 17.15
C GLN A 230 11.90 -1.02 16.17
N VAL A 231 11.24 -0.82 15.03
CA VAL A 231 11.12 -1.85 13.98
C VAL A 231 12.51 -2.14 13.39
N ASN A 232 13.32 -1.14 13.13
CA ASN A 232 14.65 -1.35 12.57
C ASN A 232 15.61 -2.04 13.60
N LYS A 233 15.41 -1.84 14.89
CA LYS A 233 16.11 -2.58 15.95
C LYS A 233 15.74 -4.07 16.03
N THR A 234 14.70 -4.53 15.32
CA THR A 234 14.40 -5.97 15.26
C THR A 234 15.44 -6.77 14.50
N ASN A 235 16.26 -6.12 13.70
CA ASN A 235 17.35 -6.71 12.92
C ASN A 235 16.87 -7.84 11.96
N ILE A 236 15.60 -7.80 11.50
CA ILE A 236 15.12 -8.72 10.48
C ILE A 236 15.83 -8.42 9.16
N GLY A 237 15.97 -7.14 8.82
CA GLY A 237 16.77 -6.64 7.71
C GLY A 237 16.23 -6.97 6.32
N PRO A 238 16.93 -6.53 5.26
CA PRO A 238 16.54 -6.75 3.88
C PRO A 238 16.34 -8.24 3.56
N GLN A 239 15.16 -8.58 3.02
CA GLN A 239 14.71 -9.94 2.68
C GLN A 239 14.81 -10.95 3.84
N GLY A 240 14.92 -10.48 5.09
CA GLY A 240 15.04 -11.32 6.28
C GLY A 240 16.46 -11.84 6.55
N PHE A 241 17.48 -11.27 5.92
CA PHE A 241 18.89 -11.69 6.07
C PHE A 241 19.64 -10.95 7.19
N GLY A 242 18.92 -10.28 8.08
CA GLY A 242 19.54 -9.41 9.10
C GLY A 242 19.85 -8.03 8.52
N GLY A 243 20.37 -7.14 9.37
CA GLY A 243 20.76 -5.79 8.98
C GLY A 243 19.93 -4.69 9.61
N ASN A 244 20.30 -3.45 9.31
CA ASN A 244 19.78 -2.25 9.99
C ASN A 244 18.44 -1.78 9.42
N THR A 245 18.09 -2.19 8.18
CA THR A 245 16.92 -1.69 7.45
C THR A 245 15.83 -2.75 7.33
N THR A 246 14.99 -2.88 8.37
CA THR A 246 13.80 -3.75 8.35
C THR A 246 12.60 -3.03 7.71
N ALA A 247 12.44 -1.73 7.98
CA ALA A 247 11.38 -0.89 7.42
C ALA A 247 11.93 0.40 6.82
N LEU A 248 11.30 0.83 5.72
CA LEU A 248 11.59 2.09 5.03
C LEU A 248 10.80 3.26 5.63
N ALA A 249 9.53 3.00 5.97
CA ALA A 249 8.62 3.99 6.54
C ALA A 249 7.51 3.33 7.37
N ILE A 250 6.97 4.11 8.30
CA ILE A 250 5.74 3.80 9.03
C ILE A 250 4.85 5.03 8.96
N ASN A 251 3.66 4.86 8.41
CA ASN A 251 2.67 5.90 8.22
C ASN A 251 1.44 5.60 9.08
N ILE A 252 1.07 6.54 9.95
CA ILE A 252 -0.11 6.41 10.84
C ILE A 252 -1.23 7.30 10.31
N GLU A 253 -2.42 6.73 10.12
CA GLU A 253 -3.65 7.45 9.85
C GLU A 253 -4.63 7.25 11.00
N THR A 254 -5.39 8.29 11.34
CA THR A 254 -6.28 8.24 12.50
C THR A 254 -7.67 8.73 12.20
N ALA A 255 -8.65 8.23 12.94
CA ALA A 255 -10.02 8.72 12.92
C ALA A 255 -10.62 8.76 14.33
N PRO A 256 -11.62 9.62 14.57
CA PRO A 256 -12.43 9.53 15.78
C PRO A 256 -12.99 8.13 15.95
N THR A 257 -13.12 7.68 17.20
CA THR A 257 -13.63 6.34 17.51
C THR A 257 -14.67 6.40 18.64
N HIS A 258 -15.39 5.31 18.83
CA HIS A 258 -16.36 5.19 19.93
C HIS A 258 -15.64 5.17 21.28
N ILE A 259 -16.23 5.80 22.31
CA ILE A 259 -15.62 5.94 23.65
C ILE A 259 -15.24 4.59 24.29
N ALA A 260 -15.91 3.51 23.91
CA ALA A 260 -15.68 2.16 24.44
C ALA A 260 -14.74 1.30 23.59
N GLY A 261 -14.14 1.85 22.52
CA GLY A 261 -13.31 1.08 21.60
C GLY A 261 -12.01 1.79 21.24
N LEU A 262 -11.02 1.00 20.80
CA LEU A 262 -9.76 1.49 20.24
C LEU A 262 -9.26 0.47 19.21
N PRO A 263 -9.85 0.45 18.00
CA PRO A 263 -9.39 -0.42 16.92
C PRO A 263 -8.06 0.05 16.37
N VAL A 264 -7.17 -0.90 16.09
CA VAL A 264 -5.88 -0.66 15.47
C VAL A 264 -5.62 -1.71 14.40
N ALA A 265 -5.33 -1.28 13.19
CA ALA A 265 -4.92 -2.14 12.09
C ALA A 265 -3.49 -1.82 11.65
N VAL A 266 -2.73 -2.85 11.33
CA VAL A 266 -1.39 -2.76 10.75
C VAL A 266 -1.42 -3.45 9.41
N ASN A 267 -1.32 -2.70 8.33
CA ASN A 267 -1.19 -3.22 6.98
C ASN A 267 0.29 -3.25 6.57
N VAL A 268 0.77 -4.41 6.17
CA VAL A 268 2.17 -4.61 5.83
C VAL A 268 2.35 -4.51 4.32
N GLY A 269 3.20 -3.57 3.87
CA GLY A 269 3.69 -3.47 2.49
C GLY A 269 5.10 -4.05 2.38
N CYS A 270 5.48 -4.56 1.22
CA CYS A 270 6.86 -4.99 0.93
C CYS A 270 7.71 -3.81 0.47
N HIS A 271 8.98 -4.07 0.09
CA HIS A 271 9.85 -3.04 -0.53
C HIS A 271 9.28 -2.47 -1.83
N VAL A 272 8.37 -3.18 -2.49
CA VAL A 272 7.62 -2.70 -3.67
C VAL A 272 6.21 -2.27 -3.24
N THR A 273 6.09 -1.37 -2.27
CA THR A 273 4.82 -0.74 -1.89
C THR A 273 4.49 0.35 -2.90
N ARG A 274 3.93 -0.09 -4.02
CA ARG A 274 3.72 0.71 -5.23
C ARG A 274 2.32 1.29 -5.29
N HIS A 275 2.21 2.46 -5.88
CA HIS A 275 0.95 3.10 -6.24
C HIS A 275 1.17 4.18 -7.29
N ALA A 276 0.12 4.51 -8.04
CA ALA A 276 0.11 5.62 -8.98
C ALA A 276 -1.23 6.36 -8.86
N SER A 277 -1.25 7.64 -9.16
CA SER A 277 -2.44 8.48 -8.98
C SER A 277 -2.63 9.43 -10.15
N ALA A 278 -3.89 9.68 -10.52
CA ALA A 278 -4.27 10.68 -11.49
C ALA A 278 -5.52 11.43 -11.02
N THR A 279 -5.71 12.63 -11.60
CA THR A 279 -6.91 13.46 -11.36
C THR A 279 -7.58 13.75 -12.68
N LEU A 280 -8.88 13.42 -12.78
CA LEU A 280 -9.78 13.68 -13.90
C LEU A 280 -10.59 14.96 -13.67
#